data_54132d1d8bf41cb83e806d91f55a2a9c
#
_entry.id   54132d1d8bf41cb83e806d91f55a2a9c
#
_cell.length_a   1.000
_cell.length_b   1.000
_cell.length_c   1.000
_cell.angle_alpha   90.00
_cell.angle_beta   90.00
_cell.angle_gamma   90.00
#
_symmetry.space_group_name_H-M   'P 1'
#
loop_
_entity.id
_entity.type
_entity.pdbx_description
1 polymer ?
#
loop_
_entity_poly.entity_id
_entity_poly.type
_entity_poly.pdbx_seq_one_letter_code
_entity_poly.pdbx_strand_id
1 'polypeptide(L)'
;LRLIRKFLNAGYVEDWVFHKSYSGTPQGGIISPILANIYLDKFDKYVKEYIQKFDKGKRRKENPIVKRFGQRKAYLVAKLKRSTDEAERQLLLKQINEIVKERLKYPASDEMDANMKRLKYVRYADDFLIGIIGSTEDRKILSPGTSPTSSAISE
;
A
#
# COMPACT_ATOMS: atom_id res chain seq x y z
N LEU A 1 -19.07 -21.14 -25.76
CA LEU A 1 -17.98 -22.11 -25.82
C LEU A 1 -17.56 -22.48 -27.25
N ARG A 2 -18.51 -22.72 -28.19
CA ARG A 2 -18.21 -23.08 -29.58
C ARG A 2 -17.38 -22.03 -30.32
N LEU A 3 -17.67 -20.74 -30.13
CA LEU A 3 -16.94 -19.62 -30.71
C LEU A 3 -15.52 -19.52 -30.14
N ILE A 4 -15.38 -19.60 -28.83
CA ILE A 4 -14.08 -19.57 -28.12
C ILE A 4 -13.17 -20.69 -28.67
N ARG A 5 -13.71 -21.93 -28.81
CA ARG A 5 -12.95 -23.05 -29.38
C ARG A 5 -12.47 -22.78 -30.79
N LYS A 6 -13.28 -22.10 -31.64
CA LYS A 6 -12.88 -21.71 -32.99
C LYS A 6 -11.71 -20.71 -32.94
N PHE A 7 -11.74 -19.72 -32.05
CA PHE A 7 -10.64 -18.77 -31.92
C PHE A 7 -9.34 -19.41 -31.37
N LEU A 8 -9.47 -20.36 -30.44
CA LEU A 8 -8.29 -21.08 -29.90
C LEU A 8 -7.64 -21.96 -31.00
N ASN A 9 -8.41 -22.47 -31.94
CA ASN A 9 -7.93 -23.36 -33.01
C ASN A 9 -7.68 -22.62 -34.34
N ALA A 10 -7.80 -21.29 -34.37
CA ALA A 10 -7.71 -20.51 -35.59
C ALA A 10 -6.33 -20.55 -36.27
N GLY A 11 -5.26 -20.82 -35.49
CA GLY A 11 -3.89 -20.75 -36.00
C GLY A 11 -3.43 -19.30 -36.24
N TYR A 12 -2.35 -19.13 -36.98
CA TYR A 12 -1.83 -17.82 -37.37
C TYR A 12 -1.25 -17.86 -38.79
N VAL A 13 -1.11 -16.70 -39.39
CA VAL A 13 -0.50 -16.53 -40.70
C VAL A 13 0.81 -15.78 -40.55
N GLU A 14 1.90 -16.35 -41.06
CA GLU A 14 3.22 -15.76 -41.11
C GLU A 14 3.76 -15.92 -42.55
N ASP A 15 4.30 -14.87 -43.12
CA ASP A 15 4.78 -14.83 -44.51
C ASP A 15 3.77 -15.36 -45.55
N TRP A 16 2.50 -15.04 -45.31
CA TRP A 16 1.36 -15.52 -46.11
C TRP A 16 1.11 -17.04 -46.09
N VAL A 17 1.80 -17.75 -45.15
CA VAL A 17 1.60 -19.18 -44.92
C VAL A 17 0.81 -19.39 -43.64
N PHE A 18 -0.20 -20.27 -43.72
CA PHE A 18 -1.01 -20.63 -42.56
C PHE A 18 -0.29 -21.67 -41.70
N HIS A 19 -0.20 -21.36 -40.39
CA HIS A 19 0.35 -22.25 -39.38
C HIS A 19 -0.72 -22.61 -38.35
N LYS A 20 -0.82 -23.89 -38.05
CA LYS A 20 -1.73 -24.38 -36.99
C LYS A 20 -1.09 -24.19 -35.61
N SER A 21 -1.83 -23.57 -34.69
CA SER A 21 -1.39 -23.49 -33.29
C SER A 21 -1.61 -24.82 -32.59
N TYR A 22 -0.55 -25.38 -32.01
CA TYR A 22 -0.60 -26.62 -31.22
C TYR A 22 -0.76 -26.33 -29.71
N SER A 23 -0.49 -25.14 -29.23
CA SER A 23 -0.47 -24.75 -27.83
C SER A 23 -1.17 -23.40 -27.62
N GLY A 24 -2.48 -23.45 -27.45
CA GLY A 24 -3.29 -22.26 -27.13
C GLY A 24 -3.39 -21.26 -28.30
N THR A 25 -3.63 -19.98 -27.95
CA THR A 25 -3.65 -18.89 -28.92
C THR A 25 -2.24 -18.41 -29.23
N PRO A 26 -1.95 -18.03 -30.50
CA PRO A 26 -0.67 -17.41 -30.84
C PRO A 26 -0.50 -16.10 -30.05
N GLN A 27 0.75 -15.73 -29.79
CA GLN A 27 1.09 -14.47 -29.12
C GLN A 27 0.53 -13.29 -29.95
N GLY A 28 -0.14 -12.34 -29.26
CA GLY A 28 -0.82 -11.23 -29.94
C GLY A 28 -2.22 -11.54 -30.45
N GLY A 29 -2.76 -12.75 -30.20
CA GLY A 29 -4.14 -13.10 -30.58
C GLY A 29 -5.16 -12.18 -29.89
N ILE A 30 -6.12 -11.64 -30.67
CA ILE A 30 -7.13 -10.66 -30.22
C ILE A 30 -7.95 -11.16 -29.01
N ILE A 31 -8.20 -12.46 -28.92
CA ILE A 31 -9.01 -13.05 -27.86
C ILE A 31 -8.21 -13.34 -26.57
N SER A 32 -6.88 -13.43 -26.66
CA SER A 32 -6.03 -13.80 -25.51
C SER A 32 -6.21 -12.90 -24.29
N PRO A 33 -6.19 -11.56 -24.40
CA PRO A 33 -6.38 -10.66 -23.25
C PRO A 33 -7.77 -10.83 -22.61
N ILE A 34 -8.79 -11.08 -23.42
CA ILE A 34 -10.17 -11.27 -22.94
C ILE A 34 -10.26 -12.55 -22.12
N LEU A 35 -9.73 -13.66 -22.64
CA LEU A 35 -9.74 -14.94 -21.93
C LEU A 35 -8.88 -14.92 -20.67
N ALA A 36 -7.71 -14.27 -20.72
CA ALA A 36 -6.86 -14.06 -19.55
C ALA A 36 -7.60 -13.27 -18.47
N ASN A 37 -8.28 -12.18 -18.81
CA ASN A 37 -9.05 -11.39 -17.85
C ASN A 37 -10.23 -12.17 -17.25
N ILE A 38 -10.95 -12.98 -18.04
CA ILE A 38 -12.02 -13.84 -17.52
C ILE A 38 -11.45 -14.87 -16.53
N TYR A 39 -10.31 -15.46 -16.82
CA TYR A 39 -9.66 -16.42 -15.93
C TYR A 39 -9.17 -15.77 -14.65
N LEU A 40 -8.48 -14.63 -14.77
CA LEU A 40 -7.91 -13.88 -13.66
C LEU A 40 -8.96 -13.14 -12.79
N ASP A 41 -10.21 -12.96 -13.28
CA ASP A 41 -11.31 -12.43 -12.46
C ASP A 41 -11.55 -13.26 -11.19
N LYS A 42 -11.37 -14.58 -11.26
CA LYS A 42 -11.45 -15.45 -10.09
C LYS A 42 -10.34 -15.14 -9.07
N PHE A 43 -9.14 -14.88 -9.54
CA PHE A 43 -8.02 -14.47 -8.70
C PHE A 43 -8.27 -13.10 -8.08
N ASP A 44 -8.77 -12.14 -8.87
CA ASP A 44 -9.12 -10.80 -8.36
C ASP A 44 -10.19 -10.87 -7.26
N LYS A 45 -11.20 -11.70 -7.41
CA LYS A 45 -12.24 -11.94 -6.39
C LYS A 45 -11.65 -12.55 -5.12
N TYR A 46 -10.81 -13.58 -5.26
CA TYR A 46 -10.10 -14.18 -4.13
C TYR A 46 -9.26 -13.16 -3.37
N VAL A 47 -8.47 -12.34 -4.08
CA VAL A 47 -7.65 -11.30 -3.44
C VAL A 47 -8.51 -10.25 -2.75
N LYS A 48 -9.64 -9.84 -3.33
CA LYS A 48 -10.59 -8.90 -2.70
C LYS A 48 -11.16 -9.45 -1.39
N GLU A 49 -11.56 -10.72 -1.36
CA GLU A 49 -12.02 -11.38 -0.13
C GLU A 49 -10.89 -11.48 0.91
N TYR A 50 -9.68 -11.79 0.46
CA TYR A 50 -8.51 -11.83 1.34
C TYR A 50 -8.20 -10.47 1.95
N ILE A 51 -8.28 -9.38 1.17
CA ILE A 51 -8.12 -7.99 1.65
C ILE A 51 -9.11 -7.70 2.79
N GLN A 52 -10.38 -8.06 2.63
CA GLN A 52 -11.40 -7.83 3.65
C GLN A 52 -11.08 -8.53 4.97
N LYS A 53 -10.50 -9.72 4.91
CA LYS A 53 -10.09 -10.50 6.10
C LYS A 53 -8.79 -9.99 6.71
N PHE A 54 -7.88 -9.49 5.88
CA PHE A 54 -6.56 -9.01 6.29
C PHE A 54 -6.60 -7.61 6.90
N ASP A 55 -7.42 -6.72 6.33
CA ASP A 55 -7.51 -5.32 6.73
C ASP A 55 -7.99 -5.18 8.18
N LYS A 56 -7.19 -4.50 9.01
CA LYS A 56 -7.47 -4.30 10.44
C LYS A 56 -7.21 -2.86 10.85
N GLY A 57 -8.05 -2.35 11.76
CA GLY A 57 -7.93 -0.99 12.29
C GLY A 57 -8.38 0.08 11.28
N LYS A 58 -8.75 1.25 11.74
CA LYS A 58 -9.12 2.41 10.91
C LYS A 58 -7.97 3.41 10.78
N ARG A 59 -7.16 3.56 11.81
CA ARG A 59 -6.08 4.54 11.91
C ARG A 59 -4.96 3.97 12.79
N ARG A 60 -3.70 4.25 12.45
CA ARG A 60 -2.55 3.96 13.30
C ARG A 60 -2.62 4.73 14.61
N LYS A 61 -2.08 4.16 15.67
CA LYS A 61 -1.93 4.85 16.95
C LYS A 61 -1.01 6.05 16.79
N GLU A 62 -1.30 7.09 17.55
CA GLU A 62 -0.42 8.25 17.64
C GLU A 62 0.91 7.84 18.28
N ASN A 63 2.02 8.35 17.75
CA ASN A 63 3.33 8.14 18.33
C ASN A 63 3.35 8.71 19.76
N PRO A 64 3.69 7.92 20.79
CA PRO A 64 3.68 8.38 22.19
C PRO A 64 4.60 9.56 22.44
N ILE A 65 5.71 9.67 21.70
CA ILE A 65 6.63 10.81 21.78
C ILE A 65 5.93 12.08 21.27
N VAL A 66 5.29 12.01 20.11
CA VAL A 66 4.55 13.13 19.52
C VAL A 66 3.40 13.56 20.41
N LYS A 67 2.70 12.61 21.03
CA LYS A 67 1.64 12.88 22.00
C LYS A 67 2.16 13.67 23.21
N ARG A 68 3.34 13.30 23.76
CA ARG A 68 3.98 14.05 24.86
C ARG A 68 4.33 15.48 24.45
N PHE A 69 4.89 15.68 23.27
CA PHE A 69 5.14 17.02 22.73
C PHE A 69 3.86 17.84 22.58
N GLY A 70 2.78 17.23 22.12
CA GLY A 70 1.46 17.86 22.02
C GLY A 70 0.94 18.34 23.38
N GLN A 71 1.01 17.48 24.41
CA GLN A 71 0.60 17.81 25.76
C GLN A 71 1.43 18.95 26.36
N ARG A 72 2.78 18.89 26.20
CA ARG A 72 3.67 19.94 26.67
C ARG A 72 3.42 21.28 25.97
N LYS A 73 3.20 21.25 24.64
CA LYS A 73 2.81 22.44 23.89
C LYS A 73 1.49 23.03 24.39
N ALA A 74 0.46 22.20 24.61
CA ALA A 74 -0.85 22.65 25.11
C ALA A 74 -0.73 23.32 26.49
N TYR A 75 0.09 22.76 27.37
CA TYR A 75 0.37 23.36 28.69
C TYR A 75 1.03 24.75 28.57
N LEU A 76 2.07 24.87 27.73
CA LEU A 76 2.75 26.17 27.53
C LEU A 76 1.83 27.21 26.87
N VAL A 77 0.99 26.81 25.94
CA VAL A 77 -0.01 27.70 25.31
C VAL A 77 -1.04 28.16 26.35
N ALA A 78 -1.49 27.28 27.25
CA ALA A 78 -2.40 27.67 28.33
C ALA A 78 -1.73 28.65 29.31
N LYS A 79 -0.45 28.46 29.61
CA LYS A 79 0.34 29.38 30.44
C LYS A 79 0.52 30.73 29.75
N LEU A 80 0.85 30.74 28.44
CA LEU A 80 0.98 31.95 27.63
C LEU A 80 -0.29 32.82 27.63
N LYS A 81 -1.47 32.18 27.61
CA LYS A 81 -2.76 32.89 27.65
C LYS A 81 -3.02 33.59 29.01
N ARG A 82 -2.43 33.09 30.07
CA ARG A 82 -2.59 33.61 31.44
C ARG A 82 -1.54 34.65 31.83
N SER A 83 -0.38 34.62 31.18
CA SER A 83 0.72 35.56 31.45
C SER A 83 0.43 36.93 30.85
N THR A 84 0.63 37.97 31.65
CA THR A 84 0.52 39.38 31.28
C THR A 84 1.90 40.03 31.11
N ASP A 85 2.97 39.37 31.55
CA ASP A 85 4.34 39.87 31.42
C ASP A 85 4.91 39.57 30.04
N GLU A 86 5.37 40.60 29.33
CA GLU A 86 5.87 40.48 27.96
C GLU A 86 7.18 39.68 27.88
N ALA A 87 8.06 39.81 28.88
CA ALA A 87 9.30 39.04 28.90
C ALA A 87 9.01 37.51 29.07
N GLU A 88 8.08 37.14 29.96
CA GLU A 88 7.64 35.76 30.14
C GLU A 88 6.98 35.24 28.86
N ARG A 89 6.16 36.02 28.20
CA ARG A 89 5.48 35.65 26.92
C ARG A 89 6.49 35.32 25.83
N GLN A 90 7.53 36.12 25.64
CA GLN A 90 8.57 35.85 24.65
C GLN A 90 9.35 34.58 24.95
N LEU A 91 9.65 34.31 26.23
CA LEU A 91 10.30 33.07 26.62
C LEU A 91 9.43 31.84 26.32
N LEU A 92 8.13 31.90 26.65
CA LEU A 92 7.17 30.83 26.36
C LEU A 92 7.02 30.57 24.87
N LEU A 93 7.00 31.61 24.04
CA LEU A 93 6.97 31.50 22.59
C LEU A 93 8.22 30.79 22.04
N LYS A 94 9.41 31.11 22.54
CA LYS A 94 10.65 30.41 22.18
C LYS A 94 10.54 28.91 22.50
N GLN A 95 10.11 28.55 23.72
CA GLN A 95 9.94 27.17 24.14
C GLN A 95 8.91 26.42 23.27
N ILE A 96 7.80 27.05 22.92
CA ILE A 96 6.79 26.47 22.03
C ILE A 96 7.39 26.19 20.66
N ASN A 97 8.16 27.12 20.09
CA ASN A 97 8.80 26.95 18.79
C ASN A 97 9.84 25.83 18.79
N GLU A 98 10.62 25.68 19.86
CA GLU A 98 11.56 24.57 20.04
C GLU A 98 10.83 23.22 20.04
N ILE A 99 9.76 23.10 20.82
CA ILE A 99 8.94 21.88 20.87
C ILE A 99 8.35 21.54 19.49
N VAL A 100 7.91 22.54 18.74
CA VAL A 100 7.39 22.33 17.38
C VAL A 100 8.48 21.83 16.44
N LYS A 101 9.69 22.40 16.50
CA LYS A 101 10.83 21.94 15.70
C LYS A 101 11.25 20.52 16.05
N GLU A 102 11.31 20.19 17.35
CA GLU A 102 11.63 18.83 17.77
C GLU A 102 10.57 17.81 17.37
N ARG A 103 9.29 18.17 17.47
CA ARG A 103 8.19 17.29 17.07
C ARG A 103 8.27 16.88 15.60
N LEU A 104 8.73 17.77 14.71
CA LEU A 104 8.85 17.50 13.26
C LEU A 104 9.88 16.41 12.94
N LYS A 105 10.79 16.08 13.86
CA LYS A 105 11.77 14.99 13.69
C LYS A 105 11.16 13.59 13.89
N TYR A 106 9.94 13.50 14.39
CA TYR A 106 9.30 12.23 14.71
C TYR A 106 8.05 12.02 13.85
N PRO A 107 7.80 10.80 13.34
CA PRO A 107 6.59 10.46 12.62
C PRO A 107 5.36 10.64 13.52
N ALA A 108 4.28 11.19 12.98
CA ALA A 108 3.06 11.51 13.74
C ALA A 108 2.34 10.26 14.28
N SER A 109 2.47 9.14 13.59
CA SER A 109 1.85 7.86 13.95
C SER A 109 2.92 6.79 14.20
N ASP A 110 2.55 5.80 14.98
CA ASP A 110 3.39 4.61 15.20
C ASP A 110 3.45 3.78 13.92
N GLU A 111 4.64 3.71 13.31
CA GLU A 111 4.86 2.98 12.05
C GLU A 111 4.74 1.47 12.24
N MET A 112 5.02 0.98 13.44
CA MET A 112 5.01 -0.44 13.80
C MET A 112 3.73 -0.88 14.52
N ASP A 113 2.63 -0.12 14.40
CA ASP A 113 1.36 -0.45 15.04
C ASP A 113 0.79 -1.77 14.50
N ALA A 114 0.90 -2.83 15.29
CA ALA A 114 0.38 -4.16 14.97
C ALA A 114 -1.15 -4.23 14.80
N ASN A 115 -1.88 -3.20 15.24
CA ASN A 115 -3.34 -3.13 15.11
C ASN A 115 -3.79 -2.48 13.80
N MET A 116 -2.85 -2.00 12.98
CA MET A 116 -3.13 -1.41 11.68
C MET A 116 -2.53 -2.26 10.57
N LYS A 117 -3.39 -2.97 9.85
CA LYS A 117 -3.00 -3.78 8.69
C LYS A 117 -3.80 -3.33 7.47
N ARG A 118 -3.14 -3.22 6.33
CA ARG A 118 -3.75 -2.90 5.04
C ARG A 118 -3.06 -3.68 3.94
N LEU A 119 -3.86 -4.15 3.01
CA LEU A 119 -3.40 -4.75 1.78
C LEU A 119 -4.02 -3.97 0.60
N LYS A 120 -3.18 -3.60 -0.35
CA LYS A 120 -3.59 -2.99 -1.61
C LYS A 120 -3.14 -3.87 -2.75
N TYR A 121 -4.01 -4.06 -3.71
CA TYR A 121 -3.80 -4.89 -4.88
C TYR A 121 -4.15 -4.12 -6.13
N VAL A 122 -3.28 -4.16 -7.10
CA VAL A 122 -3.49 -3.61 -8.44
C VAL A 122 -2.99 -4.62 -9.44
N ARG A 123 -3.75 -4.87 -10.49
CA ARG A 123 -3.38 -5.74 -11.60
C ARG A 123 -3.52 -5.01 -12.94
N TYR A 124 -2.56 -5.26 -13.81
CA TYR A 124 -2.60 -4.86 -15.21
C TYR A 124 -2.25 -6.09 -16.06
N ALA A 125 -3.23 -6.59 -16.82
CA ALA A 125 -3.14 -7.86 -17.54
C ALA A 125 -2.76 -9.03 -16.61
N ASP A 126 -1.63 -9.67 -16.83
CA ASP A 126 -1.02 -10.75 -16.04
C ASP A 126 -0.08 -10.26 -14.93
N ASP A 127 0.37 -9.01 -15.00
CA ASP A 127 1.18 -8.39 -13.95
C ASP A 127 0.34 -7.89 -12.79
N PHE A 128 0.81 -8.08 -11.56
CA PHE A 128 0.15 -7.55 -10.38
C PHE A 128 1.14 -7.04 -9.32
N LEU A 129 0.67 -6.06 -8.56
CA LEU A 129 1.38 -5.47 -7.44
C LEU A 129 0.56 -5.60 -6.16
N ILE A 130 1.19 -6.06 -5.09
CA ILE A 130 0.59 -6.13 -3.77
C ILE A 130 1.38 -5.25 -2.82
N GLY A 131 0.73 -4.21 -2.28
CA GLY A 131 1.27 -3.35 -1.23
C GLY A 131 0.72 -3.76 0.13
N ILE A 132 1.60 -3.93 1.13
CA ILE A 132 1.24 -4.39 2.47
C ILE A 132 1.69 -3.38 3.51
N ILE A 133 0.77 -3.02 4.39
CA ILE A 133 1.04 -2.36 5.67
C ILE A 133 0.75 -3.40 6.75
N GLY A 134 1.77 -3.85 7.46
CA GLY A 134 1.67 -4.90 8.47
C GLY A 134 3.03 -5.29 9.02
N SER A 135 3.08 -6.38 9.78
CA SER A 135 4.31 -6.94 10.32
C SER A 135 5.16 -7.64 9.25
N THR A 136 6.41 -7.90 9.57
CA THR A 136 7.31 -8.71 8.70
C THR A 136 6.77 -10.13 8.49
N GLU A 137 6.04 -10.66 9.46
CA GLU A 137 5.40 -11.98 9.38
C GLU A 137 4.25 -11.99 8.39
N ASP A 138 3.42 -10.94 8.38
CA ASP A 138 2.34 -10.78 7.41
C ASP A 138 2.86 -10.77 5.97
N ARG A 139 4.04 -10.17 5.73
CA ARG A 139 4.70 -10.18 4.43
C ARG A 139 5.14 -11.58 4.02
N LYS A 140 5.71 -12.37 4.94
CA LYS A 140 6.17 -13.73 4.66
C LYS A 140 5.04 -14.68 4.26
N ILE A 141 3.86 -14.51 4.84
CA ILE A 141 2.67 -15.31 4.52
C ILE A 141 2.23 -15.10 3.06
N LEU A 142 2.34 -13.86 2.56
CA LEU A 142 1.93 -13.50 1.20
C LEU A 142 3.00 -13.75 0.14
N SER A 143 4.26 -13.91 0.55
CA SER A 143 5.40 -14.15 -0.34
C SER A 143 6.31 -15.24 0.24
N PRO A 144 5.84 -16.50 0.33
CA PRO A 144 6.67 -17.60 0.81
C PRO A 144 7.80 -17.84 -0.21
N GLY A 145 9.02 -17.39 0.12
CA GLY A 145 10.22 -17.67 -0.69
C GLY A 145 11.01 -16.46 -1.18
N THR A 146 10.56 -15.23 -1.00
CA THR A 146 11.37 -14.04 -1.26
C THR A 146 12.13 -13.63 -0.01
N SER A 147 13.46 -13.82 -0.01
CA SER A 147 14.36 -13.17 0.94
C SER A 147 14.19 -11.63 0.88
N PRO A 148 14.34 -10.91 2.00
CA PRO A 148 14.15 -9.48 2.04
C PRO A 148 15.24 -8.76 1.24
N THR A 149 14.97 -8.46 -0.01
CA THR A 149 15.69 -7.38 -0.68
C THR A 149 15.15 -6.08 -0.12
N SER A 150 15.97 -5.46 0.73
CA SER A 150 15.74 -4.12 1.25
C SER A 150 15.82 -3.12 0.10
N SER A 151 14.69 -2.72 -0.43
CA SER A 151 14.55 -1.44 -1.09
C SER A 151 13.46 -0.68 -0.34
N ALA A 152 13.85 -0.08 0.76
CA ALA A 152 13.14 1.02 1.34
C ALA A 152 13.14 2.14 0.29
N ILE A 153 12.02 2.40 -0.32
CA ILE A 153 11.77 3.67 -0.99
C ILE A 153 11.48 4.65 0.14
N SER A 154 12.53 5.36 0.53
CA SER A 154 12.44 6.61 1.27
C SER A 154 12.26 7.70 0.23
N GLU A 155 11.06 8.28 0.14
CA GLU A 155 10.79 9.66 -0.25
C GLU A 155 9.48 10.11 0.39
#